data_99cf4f839c1d1846efbd785662863394
#
_entry.id   99cf4f839c1d1846efbd785662863394
#
_cell.length_a   1.000
_cell.length_b   1.000
_cell.length_c   1.000
_cell.angle_alpha   90.00
_cell.angle_beta   90.00
_cell.angle_gamma   90.00
#
_symmetry.space_group_name_H-M   'P 1'
#
loop_
_entity.id
_entity.type
_entity.pdbx_description
1 polymer ?
#
loop_
_entity_poly.entity_id
_entity_poly.type
_entity_poly.pdbx_seq_one_letter_code
_entity_poly.pdbx_strand_id
1 'polypeptide(L)'
;MTIYDFSARLGTGAQCRLTDYRGKVLLVVNVASKCGFTPRYVGLQRLYEQFGPRGFEILGFPCDQFGHQEPGSDAEIATFCDHTHGITFPIFAKIEVNGKNAHPVFRWLRQQKGGLLGNAIKWNFTKFLIDRSGAVHARFAPTTKPESLTSDIEGLLEGESS
;
A
#
# COMPACT_ATOMS: atom_id res chain seq x y z
N MET A 1 0.30 -2.85 -19.37
CA MET A 1 0.23 -3.57 -18.09
C MET A 1 -0.27 -2.62 -17.00
N THR A 2 -1.16 -3.08 -16.18
CA THR A 2 -1.72 -2.33 -15.06
C THR A 2 -1.60 -3.17 -13.79
N ILE A 3 -1.98 -2.59 -12.64
CA ILE A 3 -1.96 -3.32 -11.37
C ILE A 3 -2.88 -4.56 -11.42
N TYR A 4 -3.89 -4.55 -12.27
CA TYR A 4 -4.84 -5.66 -12.38
C TYR A 4 -4.24 -6.93 -12.98
N ASP A 5 -3.04 -6.86 -13.54
CA ASP A 5 -2.34 -8.04 -14.07
C ASP A 5 -1.67 -8.89 -12.99
N PHE A 6 -1.77 -8.46 -11.73
CA PHE A 6 -1.10 -9.11 -10.60
C PHE A 6 -2.09 -9.72 -9.62
N SER A 7 -1.57 -10.69 -8.85
CA SER A 7 -2.27 -11.29 -7.71
C SER A 7 -1.34 -11.25 -6.51
N ALA A 8 -1.92 -11.31 -5.33
CA ALA A 8 -1.14 -11.38 -4.09
C ALA A 8 -1.93 -12.17 -3.05
N ARG A 9 -1.23 -12.69 -2.05
CA ARG A 9 -1.87 -13.44 -0.98
C ARG A 9 -2.25 -12.50 0.15
N LEU A 10 -3.49 -12.62 0.64
CA LEU A 10 -3.93 -11.90 1.84
C LEU A 10 -3.25 -12.48 3.08
N GLY A 11 -3.22 -11.72 4.17
CA GLY A 11 -2.69 -12.18 5.44
C GLY A 11 -3.38 -13.43 5.99
N THR A 12 -4.62 -13.69 5.56
CA THR A 12 -5.35 -14.91 5.88
C THR A 12 -4.83 -16.14 5.14
N GLY A 13 -4.00 -15.94 4.12
CA GLY A 13 -3.51 -17.00 3.23
C GLY A 13 -4.32 -17.15 1.95
N ALA A 14 -5.46 -16.49 1.83
CA ALA A 14 -6.30 -16.56 0.64
C ALA A 14 -5.63 -15.81 -0.52
N GLN A 15 -5.73 -16.38 -1.72
CA GLN A 15 -5.25 -15.72 -2.93
C GLN A 15 -6.21 -14.60 -3.34
N CYS A 16 -5.66 -13.44 -3.65
CA CYS A 16 -6.43 -12.27 -4.07
C CYS A 16 -5.96 -11.81 -5.45
N ARG A 17 -6.86 -11.74 -6.41
CA ARG A 17 -6.59 -11.12 -7.71
C ARG A 17 -6.79 -9.62 -7.55
N LEU A 18 -5.84 -8.82 -8.00
CA LEU A 18 -5.99 -7.36 -7.89
C LEU A 18 -7.05 -6.82 -8.84
N THR A 19 -7.54 -7.64 -9.80
CA THR A 19 -8.72 -7.31 -10.58
C THR A 19 -9.97 -7.09 -9.72
N ASP A 20 -9.99 -7.64 -8.50
CA ASP A 20 -11.11 -7.45 -7.57
C ASP A 20 -11.29 -5.98 -7.17
N TYR A 21 -10.25 -5.17 -7.36
CA TYR A 21 -10.28 -3.74 -7.05
C TYR A 21 -10.45 -2.86 -8.29
N ARG A 22 -10.82 -3.47 -9.44
CA ARG A 22 -10.97 -2.74 -10.70
C ARG A 22 -11.95 -1.58 -10.55
N GLY A 23 -11.55 -0.43 -11.09
CA GLY A 23 -12.38 0.78 -11.05
C GLY A 23 -12.24 1.61 -9.79
N LYS A 24 -11.49 1.13 -8.79
CA LYS A 24 -11.20 1.89 -7.57
C LYS A 24 -9.89 2.65 -7.69
N VAL A 25 -9.79 3.75 -6.96
CA VAL A 25 -8.51 4.42 -6.71
C VAL A 25 -7.81 3.66 -5.59
N LEU A 26 -6.56 3.28 -5.79
CA LEU A 26 -5.83 2.44 -4.83
C LEU A 26 -4.63 3.19 -4.27
N LEU A 27 -4.36 2.98 -2.98
CA LEU A 27 -3.12 3.39 -2.34
C LEU A 27 -2.39 2.12 -1.89
N VAL A 28 -1.27 1.80 -2.52
CA VAL A 28 -0.48 0.61 -2.22
C VAL A 28 0.68 1.03 -1.32
N VAL A 29 0.80 0.41 -0.15
CA VAL A 29 1.74 0.83 0.89
C VAL A 29 2.46 -0.38 1.45
N ASN A 30 3.79 -0.31 1.59
CA ASN A 30 4.52 -1.30 2.38
C ASN A 30 4.53 -0.86 3.83
N VAL A 31 4.10 -1.74 4.73
CA VAL A 31 3.85 -1.41 6.13
C VAL A 31 4.71 -2.24 7.08
N ALA A 32 4.87 -1.74 8.32
CA ALA A 32 5.59 -2.47 9.37
C ALA A 32 5.07 -2.06 10.75
N SER A 33 4.92 -3.05 11.64
CA SER A 33 4.33 -2.86 12.97
C SER A 33 5.22 -2.08 13.92
N LYS A 34 6.55 -2.22 13.79
CA LYS A 34 7.51 -1.66 14.76
C LYS A 34 8.27 -0.44 14.23
N CYS A 35 7.86 0.10 13.10
CA CYS A 35 8.49 1.26 12.51
C CYS A 35 8.14 2.54 13.29
N GLY A 36 9.06 3.51 13.33
CA GLY A 36 8.79 4.84 13.86
C GLY A 36 7.70 5.58 13.10
N PHE A 37 7.40 5.18 11.86
CA PHE A 37 6.29 5.69 11.08
C PHE A 37 4.97 4.94 11.35
N THR A 38 4.93 4.01 12.30
CA THR A 38 3.73 3.24 12.63
C THR A 38 2.50 4.12 12.88
N PRO A 39 2.61 5.32 13.50
CA PRO A 39 1.46 6.24 13.59
C PRO A 39 0.81 6.58 12.25
N ARG A 40 1.49 6.32 11.14
CA ARG A 40 0.90 6.45 9.81
C ARG A 40 -0.30 5.52 9.60
N TYR A 41 -0.38 4.41 10.32
CA TYR A 41 -1.55 3.54 10.27
C TYR A 41 -2.84 4.30 10.61
N VAL A 42 -2.81 5.16 11.61
CA VAL A 42 -3.98 5.95 12.01
C VAL A 42 -4.41 6.87 10.86
N GLY A 43 -3.46 7.55 10.24
CA GLY A 43 -3.74 8.43 9.10
C GLY A 43 -4.27 7.66 7.89
N LEU A 44 -3.69 6.49 7.60
CA LEU A 44 -4.18 5.63 6.52
C LEU A 44 -5.60 5.17 6.78
N GLN A 45 -5.92 4.74 8.00
CA GLN A 45 -7.26 4.30 8.34
C GLN A 45 -8.27 5.44 8.21
N ARG A 46 -7.89 6.67 8.57
CA ARG A 46 -8.76 7.84 8.38
C ARG A 46 -9.04 8.09 6.90
N LEU A 47 -8.03 8.00 6.04
CA LEU A 47 -8.23 8.11 4.59
C LEU A 47 -9.19 7.04 4.09
N TYR A 48 -9.02 5.82 4.56
CA TYR A 48 -9.86 4.69 4.17
C TYR A 48 -11.32 4.93 4.57
N GLU A 49 -11.55 5.39 5.79
CA GLU A 49 -12.90 5.69 6.28
C GLU A 49 -13.54 6.84 5.51
N GLN A 50 -12.75 7.85 5.18
CA GLN A 50 -13.24 9.02 4.46
C GLN A 50 -13.58 8.72 3.00
N PHE A 51 -12.70 8.01 2.29
CA PHE A 51 -12.81 7.84 0.85
C PHE A 51 -13.27 6.45 0.41
N GLY A 52 -13.22 5.45 1.29
CA GLY A 52 -13.63 4.08 0.95
C GLY A 52 -15.02 4.00 0.33
N PRO A 53 -16.04 4.67 0.91
CA PRO A 53 -17.38 4.65 0.33
C PRO A 53 -17.48 5.28 -1.06
N ARG A 54 -16.48 6.07 -1.44
CA ARG A 54 -16.43 6.73 -2.75
C ARG A 54 -15.66 5.95 -3.81
N GLY A 55 -15.17 4.74 -3.47
CA GLY A 55 -14.42 3.92 -4.42
C GLY A 55 -12.91 3.97 -4.24
N PHE A 56 -12.44 4.18 -3.02
CA PHE A 56 -11.03 4.17 -2.67
C PHE A 56 -10.71 2.93 -1.84
N GLU A 57 -9.52 2.37 -2.06
CA GLU A 57 -9.04 1.21 -1.29
C GLU A 57 -7.58 1.39 -0.92
N ILE A 58 -7.18 0.85 0.22
CA ILE A 58 -5.77 0.82 0.63
C ILE A 58 -5.34 -0.64 0.68
N LEU A 59 -4.21 -0.95 0.05
CA LEU A 59 -3.63 -2.28 0.05
C LEU A 59 -2.33 -2.25 0.85
N GLY A 60 -2.36 -2.80 2.07
CA GLY A 60 -1.21 -2.81 2.97
C GLY A 60 -0.40 -4.09 2.81
N PHE A 61 0.88 -3.96 2.48
CA PHE A 61 1.80 -5.08 2.28
C PHE A 61 2.88 -5.05 3.36
N PRO A 62 2.79 -5.92 4.37
CA PRO A 62 3.84 -5.99 5.39
C PRO A 62 5.17 -6.41 4.80
N CYS A 63 6.26 -5.79 5.27
CA CYS A 63 7.60 -6.06 4.78
C CYS A 63 8.60 -5.92 5.91
N ASP A 64 9.54 -6.86 6.03
CA ASP A 64 10.55 -6.90 7.09
C ASP A 64 11.94 -6.46 6.64
N GLN A 65 12.07 -5.91 5.42
CA GLN A 65 13.38 -5.57 4.85
C GLN A 65 14.01 -4.30 5.42
N PHE A 66 13.26 -3.49 6.18
CA PHE A 66 13.73 -2.20 6.66
C PHE A 66 13.87 -2.22 8.18
N GLY A 67 15.09 -2.50 8.65
CA GLY A 67 15.41 -2.55 10.07
C GLY A 67 14.72 -3.70 10.82
N HIS A 68 14.21 -4.69 10.10
CA HIS A 68 13.49 -5.83 10.68
C HIS A 68 12.35 -5.37 11.60
N GLN A 69 11.57 -4.38 11.14
CA GLN A 69 10.50 -3.77 11.91
C GLN A 69 9.15 -4.46 11.72
N GLU A 70 9.12 -5.58 10.96
CA GLU A 70 7.94 -6.44 10.81
C GLU A 70 8.33 -7.92 10.99
N PRO A 71 8.84 -8.31 12.18
CA PRO A 71 9.35 -9.68 12.36
C PRO A 71 8.26 -10.72 12.61
N GLY A 72 7.02 -10.30 12.89
CA GLY A 72 5.92 -11.20 13.24
C GLY A 72 5.43 -12.04 12.07
N SER A 73 4.67 -13.08 12.40
CA SER A 73 3.95 -13.86 11.40
C SER A 73 2.77 -13.06 10.83
N ASP A 74 2.19 -13.54 9.73
CA ASP A 74 1.02 -12.89 9.14
C ASP A 74 -0.14 -12.78 10.15
N ALA A 75 -0.34 -13.81 10.97
CA ALA A 75 -1.38 -13.81 12.00
C ALA A 75 -1.10 -12.77 13.09
N GLU A 76 0.16 -12.66 13.53
CA GLU A 76 0.57 -11.65 14.52
C GLU A 76 0.41 -10.24 13.98
N ILE A 77 0.75 -10.02 12.71
CA ILE A 77 0.60 -8.73 12.04
C ILE A 77 -0.89 -8.34 11.97
N ALA A 78 -1.76 -9.27 11.58
CA ALA A 78 -3.20 -9.04 11.50
C ALA A 78 -3.76 -8.64 12.87
N THR A 79 -3.35 -9.35 13.93
CA THR A 79 -3.76 -9.04 15.30
C THR A 79 -3.30 -7.65 15.71
N PHE A 80 -2.05 -7.30 15.41
CA PHE A 80 -1.51 -5.98 15.73
C PHE A 80 -2.31 -4.86 15.04
N CYS A 81 -2.59 -5.02 13.75
CA CYS A 81 -3.34 -4.02 12.99
C CYS A 81 -4.75 -3.84 13.54
N ASP A 82 -5.45 -4.95 13.80
CA ASP A 82 -6.84 -4.91 14.28
C ASP A 82 -6.93 -4.34 15.69
N HIS A 83 -6.16 -4.92 16.63
CA HIS A 83 -6.29 -4.58 18.06
C HIS A 83 -5.61 -3.27 18.44
N THR A 84 -4.50 -2.91 17.79
CA THR A 84 -3.74 -1.71 18.15
C THR A 84 -4.21 -0.47 17.40
N HIS A 85 -4.53 -0.61 16.12
CA HIS A 85 -4.83 0.54 15.25
C HIS A 85 -6.23 0.52 14.65
N GLY A 86 -7.03 -0.52 14.87
CA GLY A 86 -8.38 -0.63 14.31
C GLY A 86 -8.38 -0.60 12.78
N ILE A 87 -7.40 -1.23 12.15
CA ILE A 87 -7.27 -1.24 10.69
C ILE A 87 -8.32 -2.14 10.06
N THR A 88 -9.08 -1.59 9.10
CA THR A 88 -10.10 -2.34 8.38
C THR A 88 -9.82 -2.46 6.89
N PHE A 89 -8.81 -1.77 6.36
CA PHE A 89 -8.41 -1.99 4.96
C PHE A 89 -7.62 -3.30 4.82
N PRO A 90 -7.56 -3.89 3.59
CA PRO A 90 -6.89 -5.17 3.38
C PRO A 90 -5.41 -5.16 3.76
N ILE A 91 -5.01 -6.17 4.56
CA ILE A 91 -3.60 -6.43 4.88
C ILE A 91 -3.22 -7.74 4.19
N PHE A 92 -2.19 -7.68 3.37
CA PHE A 92 -1.70 -8.82 2.61
C PHE A 92 -0.66 -9.61 3.42
N ALA A 93 -0.27 -10.77 2.92
CA ALA A 93 0.82 -11.55 3.51
C ALA A 93 2.14 -10.79 3.37
N LYS A 94 3.06 -11.02 4.29
CA LYS A 94 4.37 -10.39 4.28
C LYS A 94 5.11 -10.70 2.97
N ILE A 95 5.73 -9.68 2.38
CA ILE A 95 6.47 -9.80 1.12
C ILE A 95 7.82 -9.10 1.22
N GLU A 96 8.66 -9.31 0.21
CA GLU A 96 9.83 -8.45 -0.05
C GLU A 96 9.47 -7.45 -1.14
N VAL A 97 10.02 -6.25 -1.06
CA VAL A 97 9.73 -5.17 -2.02
C VAL A 97 10.96 -4.79 -2.85
N ASN A 98 12.16 -5.16 -2.40
CA ASN A 98 13.42 -4.94 -3.08
C ASN A 98 14.15 -6.26 -3.28
N GLY A 99 15.11 -6.29 -4.23
CA GLY A 99 15.98 -7.42 -4.45
C GLY A 99 15.36 -8.48 -5.37
N LYS A 100 16.05 -9.61 -5.50
CA LYS A 100 15.65 -10.66 -6.44
C LYS A 100 14.35 -11.35 -6.07
N ASN A 101 13.96 -11.31 -4.79
CA ASN A 101 12.73 -11.94 -4.30
C ASN A 101 11.60 -10.96 -4.13
N ALA A 102 11.73 -9.75 -4.66
CA ALA A 102 10.68 -8.75 -4.59
C ALA A 102 9.40 -9.26 -5.24
N HIS A 103 8.27 -9.02 -4.58
CA HIS A 103 6.97 -9.40 -5.11
C HIS A 103 6.77 -8.73 -6.49
N PRO A 104 6.22 -9.45 -7.48
CA PRO A 104 6.05 -8.90 -8.82
C PRO A 104 5.33 -7.56 -8.86
N VAL A 105 4.32 -7.34 -8.01
CA VAL A 105 3.59 -6.07 -7.98
C VAL A 105 4.51 -4.92 -7.58
N PHE A 106 5.40 -5.11 -6.59
CA PHE A 106 6.33 -4.07 -6.18
C PHE A 106 7.45 -3.85 -7.19
N ARG A 107 7.88 -4.92 -7.85
CA ARG A 107 8.84 -4.79 -8.95
C ARG A 107 8.28 -3.90 -10.05
N TRP A 108 7.02 -4.12 -10.41
CA TRP A 108 6.32 -3.30 -11.41
C TRP A 108 6.12 -1.86 -10.94
N LEU A 109 5.65 -1.67 -9.69
CA LEU A 109 5.43 -0.33 -9.13
C LEU A 109 6.72 0.51 -9.17
N ARG A 110 7.85 -0.09 -8.78
CA ARG A 110 9.15 0.61 -8.80
C ARG A 110 9.57 1.01 -10.22
N GLN A 111 9.24 0.19 -11.21
CA GLN A 111 9.54 0.49 -12.62
C GLN A 111 8.66 1.63 -13.14
N GLN A 112 7.44 1.73 -12.66
CA GLN A 112 6.51 2.77 -13.11
C GLN A 112 6.84 4.14 -12.53
N LYS A 113 7.22 4.21 -11.25
CA LYS A 113 7.58 5.47 -10.59
C LYS A 113 8.77 5.24 -9.67
N GLY A 114 9.88 5.90 -9.97
CA GLY A 114 11.05 5.91 -9.13
C GLY A 114 10.95 6.92 -7.99
N GLY A 115 11.83 6.78 -7.02
CA GLY A 115 12.03 7.77 -5.97
C GLY A 115 13.11 8.78 -6.36
N LEU A 116 13.47 9.64 -5.39
CA LEU A 116 14.44 10.71 -5.61
C LEU A 116 15.83 10.17 -6.00
N LEU A 117 16.26 9.06 -5.40
CA LEU A 117 17.59 8.49 -5.59
C LEU A 117 17.50 7.08 -6.21
N GLY A 118 16.65 6.90 -7.21
CA GLY A 118 16.45 5.62 -7.88
C GLY A 118 15.10 5.02 -7.56
N ASN A 119 14.86 3.80 -8.06
CA ASN A 119 13.53 3.20 -7.96
C ASN A 119 13.33 2.27 -6.76
N ALA A 120 14.39 1.87 -6.06
CA ALA A 120 14.25 1.00 -4.89
C ALA A 120 13.37 1.65 -3.81
N ILE A 121 12.64 0.81 -3.06
CA ILE A 121 11.90 1.28 -1.90
C ILE A 121 12.92 1.58 -0.80
N LYS A 122 12.87 2.78 -0.23
CA LYS A 122 13.89 3.24 0.71
C LYS A 122 13.58 2.93 2.17
N TRP A 123 12.29 2.86 2.52
CA TRP A 123 11.88 2.57 3.89
C TRP A 123 10.41 2.16 3.95
N ASN A 124 9.94 1.79 5.15
CA ASN A 124 8.55 1.47 5.41
C ASN A 124 7.64 2.66 5.09
N PHE A 125 6.39 2.38 4.74
CA PHE A 125 5.35 3.37 4.43
C PHE A 125 5.64 4.23 3.19
N THR A 126 6.37 3.68 2.23
CA THR A 126 6.41 4.22 0.86
C THR A 126 5.05 3.93 0.22
N LYS A 127 4.50 4.91 -0.49
CA LYS A 127 3.12 4.84 -0.99
C LYS A 127 3.09 5.03 -2.50
N PHE A 128 2.24 4.24 -3.17
CA PHE A 128 1.96 4.38 -4.60
C PHE A 128 0.47 4.62 -4.78
N LEU A 129 0.11 5.71 -5.43
CA LEU A 129 -1.28 6.04 -5.71
C LEU A 129 -1.62 5.60 -7.13
N ILE A 130 -2.69 4.80 -7.27
CA ILE A 130 -3.12 4.16 -8.51
C ILE A 130 -4.45 4.76 -8.93
N ASP A 131 -4.58 5.17 -10.18
CA ASP A 131 -5.84 5.71 -10.68
C ASP A 131 -6.86 4.61 -11.00
N ARG A 132 -8.07 5.00 -11.37
CA ARG A 132 -9.17 4.06 -11.62
C ARG A 132 -8.91 3.11 -12.80
N SER A 133 -7.95 3.42 -13.66
CA SER A 133 -7.59 2.56 -14.79
C SER A 133 -6.52 1.53 -14.42
N GLY A 134 -5.97 1.61 -13.22
CA GLY A 134 -4.92 0.72 -12.75
C GLY A 134 -3.51 1.20 -13.06
N ALA A 135 -3.36 2.43 -13.54
CA ALA A 135 -2.06 3.03 -13.82
C ALA A 135 -1.52 3.76 -12.59
N VAL A 136 -0.20 3.76 -12.42
CA VAL A 136 0.43 4.46 -11.29
C VAL A 136 0.43 5.95 -11.55
N HIS A 137 -0.27 6.69 -10.68
CA HIS A 137 -0.37 8.14 -10.75
C HIS A 137 0.83 8.82 -10.10
N ALA A 138 1.21 8.38 -8.89
CA ALA A 138 2.27 9.03 -8.12
C ALA A 138 2.88 8.08 -7.10
N ARG A 139 4.10 8.41 -6.67
CA ARG A 139 4.81 7.74 -5.58
C ARG A 139 5.12 8.77 -4.51
N PHE A 140 4.89 8.39 -3.24
CA PHE A 140 5.14 9.27 -2.09
C PHE A 140 6.13 8.63 -1.12
N ALA A 141 7.04 9.45 -0.63
CA ALA A 141 8.08 9.02 0.31
C ALA A 141 7.48 8.61 1.67
N PRO A 142 8.23 7.82 2.47
CA PRO A 142 7.79 7.45 3.82
C PRO A 142 7.41 8.64 4.69
N THR A 143 8.11 9.78 4.53
CA THR A 143 7.87 10.99 5.32
C THR A 143 6.58 11.73 4.94
N THR A 144 5.99 11.42 3.78
CA THR A 144 4.74 12.06 3.36
C THR A 144 3.59 11.56 4.24
N LYS A 145 2.94 12.48 4.93
CA LYS A 145 1.83 12.13 5.81
C LYS A 145 0.60 11.72 4.99
N PRO A 146 -0.15 10.70 5.44
CA PRO A 146 -1.36 10.28 4.73
C PRO A 146 -2.34 11.43 4.49
N GLU A 147 -2.50 12.32 5.45
CA GLU A 147 -3.43 13.45 5.36
C GLU A 147 -3.13 14.37 4.18
N SER A 148 -1.86 14.46 3.77
CA SER A 148 -1.47 15.33 2.66
C SER A 148 -1.84 14.76 1.29
N LEU A 149 -2.33 13.52 1.22
CA LEU A 149 -2.74 12.88 -0.03
C LEU A 149 -4.20 13.16 -0.40
N THR A 150 -4.94 13.84 0.45
CA THR A 150 -6.39 14.06 0.28
C THR A 150 -6.75 14.67 -1.07
N SER A 151 -6.04 15.72 -1.48
CA SER A 151 -6.33 16.39 -2.77
C SER A 151 -6.10 15.47 -3.96
N ASP A 152 -5.01 14.70 -3.95
CA ASP A 152 -4.70 13.78 -5.05
C ASP A 152 -5.74 12.67 -5.13
N ILE A 153 -6.16 12.13 -3.99
CA ILE A 153 -7.19 11.09 -3.94
C ILE A 153 -8.51 11.64 -4.47
N GLU A 154 -8.94 12.81 -4.02
CA GLU A 154 -10.17 13.42 -4.49
C GLU A 154 -10.16 13.66 -5.99
N GLY A 155 -9.05 14.18 -6.52
CA GLY A 155 -8.92 14.40 -7.95
C GLY A 155 -9.11 13.12 -8.75
N LEU A 156 -8.50 12.02 -8.34
CA LEU A 156 -8.65 10.74 -9.03
C LEU A 156 -10.04 10.14 -8.86
N LEU A 157 -10.67 10.32 -7.71
CA LEU A 157 -12.04 9.85 -7.48
C LEU A 157 -13.04 10.58 -8.37
N GLU A 158 -12.79 11.84 -8.68
CA GLU A 158 -13.64 12.65 -9.56
C GLU A 158 -13.39 12.36 -11.03
N GLY A 159 -12.52 11.39 -11.36
CA GLY A 159 -12.27 10.97 -12.71
C GLY A 159 -11.12 11.68 -13.41
N GLU A 160 -10.28 12.43 -12.69
CA GLU A 160 -9.08 13.01 -13.26
C GLU A 160 -8.09 11.90 -13.58
N SER A 161 -7.60 11.89 -14.82
CA SER A 161 -6.59 10.92 -15.23
C SER A 161 -5.20 11.41 -14.89
N SER A 162 -4.30 10.48 -14.64
CA SER A 162 -2.90 10.77 -14.41
C SER A 162 -2.18 11.17 -15.71
#